data_3a8df3de437e9c5d9998744758dd70a1
#
_entry.id   3a8df3de437e9c5d9998744758dd70a1
#
_cell.length_a   1.000
_cell.length_b   1.000
_cell.length_c   1.000
_cell.angle_alpha   90.00
_cell.angle_beta   90.00
_cell.angle_gamma   90.00
#
_symmetry.space_group_name_H-M   'P 1'
#
loop_
_entity.id
_entity.type
_entity.pdbx_description
1 polymer ?
#
loop_
_entity_poly.entity_id
_entity_poly.type
_entity_poly.pdbx_seq_one_letter_code
_entity_poly.pdbx_strand_id
1 'polypeptide(L)'
;MKNKSRREFIKTSELGAVSLGLLNNFEISNKYYNQSGRALESEGGLNKMAYEWKFNPRPYSDDEAKSLLKDVIDAETTDWHYNTHHKGYVTFLNNIEKELESADLTKANGNWSDIGELKRRFTWNHSGAYLHDVYWDNMGGDGDISKGPDVKAAIEANWGSVDNWKAEFKACAVAAKLSGWGLLVFDKLYSGRLINVLVDEHQYGAIWGGIPLVACDVFEHAYYHKDGPGRVKYIDNFINNLNWARINERFNKYCK
;
A
#
# COMPACT_ATOMS: atom_id res chain seq x y z
N MET A 1 -22.66 44.14 20.49
CA MET A 1 -22.54 43.09 19.47
C MET A 1 -23.13 41.80 20.01
N LYS A 2 -24.30 41.38 19.50
CA LYS A 2 -25.05 40.22 20.03
C LYS A 2 -24.52 38.95 19.33
N ASN A 3 -24.09 37.96 20.10
CA ASN A 3 -23.68 36.63 19.63
C ASN A 3 -24.91 35.93 19.00
N LYS A 4 -24.82 35.62 17.72
CA LYS A 4 -25.78 34.74 17.05
C LYS A 4 -25.50 33.31 17.39
N SER A 5 -26.51 32.54 17.77
CA SER A 5 -26.40 31.17 18.20
C SER A 5 -26.21 30.24 17.00
N ARG A 6 -25.52 29.10 17.22
CA ARG A 6 -25.22 28.04 16.23
C ARG A 6 -26.48 27.49 15.47
N ARG A 7 -27.68 27.79 15.95
CA ARG A 7 -28.94 27.32 15.33
C ARG A 7 -29.42 28.14 14.14
N GLU A 8 -28.91 29.37 13.94
CA GLU A 8 -29.33 30.24 12.80
C GLU A 8 -28.48 30.03 11.54
N PHE A 9 -27.36 29.28 11.63
CA PHE A 9 -26.49 29.04 10.46
C PHE A 9 -27.03 27.93 9.54
N ILE A 10 -28.02 27.13 9.97
CA ILE A 10 -28.51 25.96 9.21
C ILE A 10 -29.74 26.32 8.33
N LYS A 11 -30.24 27.55 8.41
CA LYS A 11 -31.48 27.95 7.70
C LYS A 11 -31.31 28.76 6.41
N THR A 12 -30.10 28.99 5.94
CA THR A 12 -29.87 29.76 4.70
C THR A 12 -28.90 29.07 3.74
N SER A 13 -29.25 27.85 3.30
CA SER A 13 -28.72 27.31 2.04
C SER A 13 -29.81 26.56 1.31
N GLU A 14 -30.80 27.30 0.90
CA GLU A 14 -31.58 26.98 -0.28
C GLU A 14 -30.84 27.52 -1.49
N LEU A 15 -30.73 26.68 -2.52
CA LEU A 15 -30.46 26.87 -3.93
C LEU A 15 -29.33 25.95 -4.36
N GLY A 16 -29.61 25.01 -5.19
CA GLY A 16 -29.88 24.98 -6.54
C GLY A 16 -30.05 23.56 -7.05
N ALA A 17 -31.19 23.24 -7.52
CA ALA A 17 -31.42 22.12 -8.39
C ALA A 17 -30.62 22.32 -9.68
N VAL A 18 -29.59 21.54 -9.89
CA VAL A 18 -28.97 21.36 -11.20
C VAL A 18 -29.17 19.91 -11.60
N SER A 19 -30.14 19.79 -12.48
CA SER A 19 -30.41 18.76 -13.51
C SER A 19 -29.78 17.36 -13.35
N LEU A 20 -30.70 16.40 -13.23
CA LEU A 20 -30.56 15.02 -13.77
C LEU A 20 -29.93 15.06 -15.17
N GLY A 21 -28.79 14.41 -15.30
CA GLY A 21 -28.24 14.17 -16.64
C GLY A 21 -26.81 13.72 -16.59
N LEU A 22 -26.48 12.62 -15.89
CA LEU A 22 -25.28 11.79 -16.10
C LEU A 22 -25.34 10.55 -15.18
N LEU A 23 -26.45 9.83 -15.23
CA LEU A 23 -26.56 8.45 -14.73
C LEU A 23 -26.63 7.54 -15.95
N ASN A 24 -25.51 7.30 -16.60
CA ASN A 24 -25.34 6.10 -17.44
C ASN A 24 -23.85 5.84 -17.57
N ASN A 25 -23.48 4.61 -17.27
CA ASN A 25 -22.20 3.95 -17.40
C ASN A 25 -21.32 3.87 -16.14
N PHE A 26 -21.89 3.37 -15.04
CA PHE A 26 -21.14 2.56 -14.09
C PHE A 26 -21.65 1.10 -14.22
N GLU A 27 -21.38 0.47 -15.34
CA GLU A 27 -21.35 -0.98 -15.39
C GLU A 27 -20.08 -1.46 -14.66
N ILE A 28 -20.21 -1.59 -13.33
CA ILE A 28 -19.36 -2.48 -12.58
C ILE A 28 -19.68 -3.86 -13.11
N SER A 29 -18.78 -4.42 -13.89
CA SER A 29 -18.89 -5.77 -14.43
C SER A 29 -19.09 -6.76 -13.27
N ASN A 30 -20.32 -7.23 -13.11
CA ASN A 30 -20.74 -8.32 -12.25
C ASN A 30 -20.13 -9.68 -12.71
N LYS A 31 -18.80 -9.74 -12.80
CA LYS A 31 -18.09 -10.95 -13.26
C LYS A 31 -17.62 -11.87 -12.13
N TYR A 32 -18.00 -11.57 -10.91
CA TYR A 32 -17.60 -12.34 -9.71
C TYR A 32 -18.75 -12.89 -8.86
N TYR A 33 -19.99 -12.80 -9.33
CA TYR A 33 -21.10 -13.47 -8.64
C TYR A 33 -21.58 -14.67 -9.48
N ASN A 34 -21.21 -15.87 -9.03
CA ASN A 34 -21.85 -17.09 -9.50
C ASN A 34 -23.32 -17.07 -9.03
N GLN A 35 -24.22 -17.23 -10.03
CA GLN A 35 -25.63 -17.46 -9.79
C GLN A 35 -25.81 -18.83 -9.13
N SER A 36 -26.00 -18.87 -7.84
CA SER A 36 -26.76 -19.91 -7.16
C SER A 36 -27.42 -19.27 -5.95
N GLY A 37 -28.57 -18.65 -6.21
CA GLY A 37 -29.45 -18.18 -5.18
C GLY A 37 -29.97 -19.33 -4.34
N ARG A 38 -29.55 -19.40 -3.07
CA ARG A 38 -30.33 -19.91 -1.94
C ARG A 38 -29.83 -19.18 -0.70
N ALA A 39 -30.68 -18.27 -0.19
CA ALA A 39 -30.54 -17.80 1.17
C ALA A 39 -30.73 -19.00 2.11
N LEU A 40 -29.68 -19.37 2.83
CA LEU A 40 -29.79 -20.18 4.03
C LEU A 40 -29.77 -19.19 5.18
N GLU A 41 -30.90 -19.09 5.86
CA GLU A 41 -31.00 -18.42 7.16
C GLU A 41 -30.12 -19.18 8.14
N SER A 42 -28.96 -18.64 8.49
CA SER A 42 -28.14 -19.09 9.60
C SER A 42 -28.20 -18.05 10.70
N GLU A 43 -28.63 -18.47 11.89
CA GLU A 43 -28.61 -17.67 13.10
C GLU A 43 -27.18 -17.11 13.34
N GLY A 44 -26.99 -15.81 13.10
CA GLY A 44 -25.87 -15.02 13.63
C GLY A 44 -24.50 -15.08 12.92
N GLY A 45 -24.31 -15.90 11.89
CA GLY A 45 -23.02 -16.00 11.19
C GLY A 45 -23.06 -15.40 9.78
N LEU A 46 -21.99 -14.71 9.36
CA LEU A 46 -21.81 -14.31 7.97
C LEU A 46 -21.56 -15.53 7.09
N ASN A 47 -22.49 -15.86 6.17
CA ASN A 47 -22.23 -16.78 5.07
C ASN A 47 -21.30 -16.13 4.02
N LYS A 48 -20.12 -15.67 4.45
CA LYS A 48 -19.08 -15.14 3.58
C LYS A 48 -18.11 -16.26 3.28
N MET A 49 -17.97 -16.61 2.00
CA MET A 49 -16.87 -17.50 1.60
C MET A 49 -15.55 -16.78 1.84
N ALA A 50 -14.62 -17.43 2.57
CA ALA A 50 -13.28 -16.94 2.77
C ALA A 50 -12.60 -16.72 1.40
N TYR A 51 -11.95 -15.57 1.24
CA TYR A 51 -11.09 -15.32 0.10
C TYR A 51 -9.71 -15.93 0.37
N GLU A 52 -9.16 -16.65 -0.61
CA GLU A 52 -7.80 -17.18 -0.53
C GLU A 52 -6.80 -16.17 -1.11
N TRP A 53 -6.04 -15.54 -0.22
CA TRP A 53 -4.93 -14.66 -0.58
C TRP A 53 -3.74 -15.50 -1.04
N LYS A 54 -3.17 -15.13 -2.20
CA LYS A 54 -2.04 -15.85 -2.77
C LYS A 54 -0.75 -15.09 -2.56
N PHE A 55 0.30 -15.82 -2.21
CA PHE A 55 1.65 -15.31 -2.13
C PHE A 55 2.19 -15.09 -3.54
N ASN A 56 2.50 -13.85 -3.89
CA ASN A 56 3.06 -13.50 -5.19
C ASN A 56 4.56 -13.77 -5.22
N PRO A 57 5.07 -14.44 -6.27
CA PRO A 57 6.50 -14.63 -6.40
C PRO A 57 7.20 -13.30 -6.69
N ARG A 58 8.36 -13.08 -6.07
CA ARG A 58 9.24 -11.98 -6.47
C ARG A 58 9.79 -12.22 -7.89
N PRO A 59 10.22 -11.17 -8.61
CA PRO A 59 10.57 -11.27 -10.04
C PRO A 59 11.96 -11.89 -10.31
N TYR A 60 12.60 -12.49 -9.32
CA TYR A 60 13.91 -13.13 -9.41
C TYR A 60 13.99 -14.30 -8.42
N SER A 61 14.81 -15.29 -8.75
CA SER A 61 15.07 -16.46 -7.91
C SER A 61 15.84 -16.10 -6.63
N ASP A 62 15.97 -17.06 -5.72
CA ASP A 62 16.72 -16.88 -4.47
C ASP A 62 18.20 -16.57 -4.70
N ASP A 63 18.82 -17.23 -5.69
CA ASP A 63 20.24 -16.99 -6.00
C ASP A 63 20.46 -15.66 -6.73
N GLU A 64 19.56 -15.29 -7.63
CA GLU A 64 19.55 -13.96 -8.25
C GLU A 64 19.37 -12.86 -7.21
N ALA A 65 18.45 -13.05 -6.26
CA ALA A 65 18.20 -12.10 -5.18
C ALA A 65 19.47 -11.81 -4.37
N LYS A 66 20.19 -12.84 -3.96
CA LYS A 66 21.44 -12.69 -3.21
C LYS A 66 22.49 -11.88 -3.97
N SER A 67 22.55 -11.99 -5.30
CA SER A 67 23.47 -11.25 -6.14
C SER A 67 22.99 -9.80 -6.39
N LEU A 68 21.72 -9.63 -6.77
CA LEU A 68 21.15 -8.35 -7.17
C LEU A 68 20.99 -7.38 -5.99
N LEU A 69 20.74 -7.91 -4.78
CA LEU A 69 20.39 -7.10 -3.61
C LEU A 69 21.54 -6.94 -2.61
N LYS A 70 22.70 -7.54 -2.85
CA LYS A 70 23.85 -7.59 -1.91
C LYS A 70 24.30 -6.24 -1.36
N ASP A 71 24.14 -5.18 -2.15
CA ASP A 71 24.51 -3.83 -1.76
C ASP A 71 23.41 -3.16 -0.89
N VAL A 72 22.17 -3.63 -1.00
CA VAL A 72 21.02 -3.15 -0.23
C VAL A 72 20.85 -3.94 1.06
N ILE A 73 20.66 -5.25 0.95
CA ILE A 73 20.46 -6.19 2.06
C ILE A 73 21.36 -7.42 1.89
N ASP A 74 21.70 -8.07 2.99
CA ASP A 74 22.49 -9.32 2.91
C ASP A 74 21.62 -10.54 2.57
N ALA A 75 22.28 -11.67 2.35
CA ALA A 75 21.61 -12.90 1.92
C ALA A 75 20.64 -13.46 2.97
N GLU A 76 20.96 -13.35 4.25
CA GLU A 76 20.09 -13.82 5.34
C GLU A 76 18.87 -12.92 5.48
N THR A 77 19.06 -11.61 5.47
CA THR A 77 17.94 -10.64 5.44
C THR A 77 17.06 -10.87 4.21
N THR A 78 17.65 -11.15 3.05
CA THR A 78 16.88 -11.43 1.82
C THR A 78 15.96 -12.65 1.99
N ASP A 79 16.46 -13.72 2.63
CA ASP A 79 15.66 -14.92 2.90
C ASP A 79 14.58 -14.67 3.96
N TRP A 80 14.94 -14.14 5.12
CA TRP A 80 13.99 -13.89 6.22
C TRP A 80 12.91 -12.91 5.84
N HIS A 81 13.27 -11.84 5.14
CA HIS A 81 12.35 -10.80 4.74
C HIS A 81 11.30 -11.31 3.73
N TYR A 82 11.70 -12.20 2.80
CA TYR A 82 10.80 -12.78 1.81
C TYR A 82 10.05 -13.99 2.37
N ASN A 83 10.76 -14.99 2.89
CA ASN A 83 10.18 -16.27 3.26
C ASN A 83 9.51 -16.26 4.64
N THR A 84 9.84 -15.31 5.52
CA THR A 84 9.24 -15.20 6.85
C THR A 84 8.30 -14.01 6.94
N HIS A 85 8.79 -12.77 6.72
CA HIS A 85 7.95 -11.58 6.89
C HIS A 85 6.89 -11.47 5.80
N HIS A 86 7.28 -11.39 4.53
CA HIS A 86 6.31 -11.24 3.43
C HIS A 86 5.33 -12.40 3.36
N LYS A 87 5.82 -13.64 3.38
CA LYS A 87 4.96 -14.83 3.38
C LYS A 87 4.06 -14.89 4.62
N GLY A 88 4.55 -14.42 5.75
CA GLY A 88 3.81 -14.34 7.00
C GLY A 88 2.55 -13.48 6.87
N TYR A 89 2.64 -12.30 6.25
CA TYR A 89 1.48 -11.42 6.04
C TYR A 89 0.38 -12.11 5.23
N VAL A 90 0.72 -12.81 4.16
CA VAL A 90 -0.26 -13.55 3.34
C VAL A 90 -0.87 -14.72 4.13
N THR A 91 -0.05 -15.43 4.91
CA THR A 91 -0.54 -16.51 5.77
C THR A 91 -1.53 -15.98 6.80
N PHE A 92 -1.22 -14.87 7.46
CA PHE A 92 -2.12 -14.26 8.45
C PHE A 92 -3.38 -13.68 7.82
N LEU A 93 -3.34 -13.15 6.60
CA LEU A 93 -4.56 -12.77 5.87
C LEU A 93 -5.51 -13.97 5.70
N ASN A 94 -4.99 -15.11 5.29
CA ASN A 94 -5.79 -16.34 5.14
C ASN A 94 -6.37 -16.83 6.47
N ASN A 95 -5.61 -16.71 7.57
CA ASN A 95 -6.12 -17.05 8.88
C ASN A 95 -7.23 -16.08 9.32
N ILE A 96 -7.05 -14.78 9.10
CA ILE A 96 -8.06 -13.76 9.42
C ILE A 96 -9.35 -13.97 8.63
N GLU A 97 -9.28 -14.33 7.34
CA GLU A 97 -10.47 -14.63 6.54
C GLU A 97 -11.27 -15.80 7.16
N LYS A 98 -10.60 -16.85 7.64
CA LYS A 98 -11.24 -17.98 8.33
C LYS A 98 -11.89 -17.57 9.65
N GLU A 99 -11.17 -16.80 10.47
CA GLU A 99 -11.72 -16.31 11.75
C GLU A 99 -12.93 -15.39 11.54
N LEU A 100 -12.96 -14.61 10.46
CA LEU A 100 -14.09 -13.75 10.11
C LEU A 100 -15.36 -14.52 9.78
N GLU A 101 -15.27 -15.79 9.35
CA GLU A 101 -16.46 -16.63 9.08
C GLU A 101 -17.27 -16.93 10.36
N SER A 102 -16.59 -17.04 11.52
CA SER A 102 -17.19 -17.38 12.81
C SER A 102 -17.32 -16.19 13.76
N ALA A 103 -16.91 -14.99 13.35
CA ALA A 103 -16.94 -13.81 14.22
C ALA A 103 -18.37 -13.42 14.63
N ASP A 104 -18.60 -13.27 15.92
CA ASP A 104 -19.89 -12.82 16.48
C ASP A 104 -20.07 -11.31 16.27
N LEU A 105 -20.82 -10.95 15.25
CA LEU A 105 -21.08 -9.56 14.90
C LEU A 105 -21.99 -8.84 15.90
N THR A 106 -22.77 -9.57 16.69
CA THR A 106 -23.67 -8.97 17.68
C THR A 106 -22.92 -8.34 18.85
N LYS A 107 -21.67 -8.77 19.07
CA LYS A 107 -20.76 -8.24 20.10
C LYS A 107 -19.88 -7.08 19.62
N ALA A 108 -20.11 -6.53 18.42
CA ALA A 108 -19.31 -5.44 17.88
C ALA A 108 -19.31 -4.22 18.81
N ASN A 109 -18.11 -3.77 19.18
CA ASN A 109 -17.89 -2.56 19.97
C ASN A 109 -16.50 -1.97 19.71
N GLY A 110 -16.29 -0.70 20.11
CA GLY A 110 -15.06 0.03 19.81
C GLY A 110 -13.83 -0.38 20.63
N ASN A 111 -13.97 -1.19 21.67
CA ASN A 111 -12.90 -1.47 22.62
C ASN A 111 -12.23 -2.85 22.44
N TRP A 112 -13.02 -3.93 22.35
CA TRP A 112 -12.47 -5.31 22.40
C TRP A 112 -13.23 -6.33 21.56
N SER A 113 -14.05 -5.92 20.60
CA SER A 113 -14.78 -6.89 19.79
C SER A 113 -13.86 -7.64 18.83
N ASP A 114 -14.10 -8.95 18.66
CA ASP A 114 -13.32 -9.78 17.74
C ASP A 114 -13.32 -9.21 16.32
N ILE A 115 -14.49 -8.80 15.81
CA ILE A 115 -14.59 -8.17 14.49
C ILE A 115 -13.72 -6.90 14.38
N GLY A 116 -13.64 -6.10 15.44
CA GLY A 116 -12.82 -4.90 15.46
C GLY A 116 -11.33 -5.21 15.36
N GLU A 117 -10.85 -6.20 16.12
CA GLU A 117 -9.46 -6.62 16.09
C GLU A 117 -9.10 -7.33 14.79
N LEU A 118 -9.93 -8.25 14.30
CA LEU A 118 -9.71 -8.94 13.04
C LEU A 118 -9.60 -7.95 11.87
N LYS A 119 -10.44 -6.89 11.83
CA LYS A 119 -10.36 -5.87 10.77
C LYS A 119 -9.14 -4.96 10.88
N ARG A 120 -8.66 -4.64 12.09
CA ARG A 120 -7.37 -3.93 12.24
C ARG A 120 -6.21 -4.80 11.76
N ARG A 121 -6.17 -6.07 12.16
CA ARG A 121 -5.16 -7.04 11.70
C ARG A 121 -5.24 -7.30 10.20
N PHE A 122 -6.45 -7.31 9.64
CA PHE A 122 -6.64 -7.43 8.19
C PHE A 122 -5.94 -6.30 7.44
N THR A 123 -6.22 -5.04 7.79
CA THR A 123 -5.62 -3.88 7.10
C THR A 123 -4.10 -3.85 7.26
N TRP A 124 -3.59 -4.22 8.43
CA TRP A 124 -2.15 -4.29 8.70
C TRP A 124 -1.48 -5.36 7.83
N ASN A 125 -1.99 -6.59 7.80
CA ASN A 125 -1.42 -7.69 7.01
C ASN A 125 -1.61 -7.47 5.49
N HIS A 126 -2.76 -6.93 5.07
CA HIS A 126 -3.01 -6.62 3.67
C HIS A 126 -2.02 -5.58 3.14
N SER A 127 -1.84 -4.50 3.87
CA SER A 127 -0.88 -3.46 3.50
C SER A 127 0.55 -3.99 3.54
N GLY A 128 0.89 -4.82 4.53
CA GLY A 128 2.19 -5.49 4.62
C GLY A 128 2.46 -6.38 3.40
N ALA A 129 1.54 -7.26 3.04
CA ALA A 129 1.67 -8.12 1.86
C ALA A 129 1.85 -7.30 0.58
N TYR A 130 0.98 -6.30 0.37
CA TYR A 130 0.99 -5.49 -0.86
C TYR A 130 2.25 -4.63 -1.00
N LEU A 131 2.69 -3.98 0.08
CA LEU A 131 3.89 -3.15 0.04
C LEU A 131 5.16 -4.00 -0.16
N HIS A 132 5.20 -5.23 0.35
CA HIS A 132 6.30 -6.15 0.07
C HIS A 132 6.31 -6.63 -1.39
N ASP A 133 5.14 -6.86 -2.02
CA ASP A 133 5.09 -7.13 -3.47
C ASP A 133 5.75 -5.98 -4.25
N VAL A 134 5.42 -4.73 -3.91
CA VAL A 134 6.02 -3.55 -4.55
C VAL A 134 7.52 -3.44 -4.23
N TYR A 135 7.93 -3.68 -2.99
CA TYR A 135 9.32 -3.64 -2.55
C TYR A 135 10.21 -4.57 -3.37
N TRP A 136 9.82 -5.84 -3.51
CA TRP A 136 10.57 -6.80 -4.31
C TRP A 136 10.57 -6.45 -5.79
N ASP A 137 9.48 -5.95 -6.33
CA ASP A 137 9.38 -5.53 -7.72
C ASP A 137 10.24 -4.31 -8.04
N ASN A 138 10.47 -3.42 -7.08
CA ASN A 138 11.27 -2.21 -7.26
C ASN A 138 12.78 -2.43 -7.28
N MET A 139 13.28 -3.50 -6.67
CA MET A 139 14.72 -3.72 -6.48
C MET A 139 15.35 -4.58 -7.58
N GLY A 140 16.66 -4.73 -7.52
CA GLY A 140 17.44 -5.53 -8.45
C GLY A 140 17.76 -4.82 -9.77
N GLY A 141 17.73 -3.49 -9.76
CA GLY A 141 18.22 -2.65 -10.86
C GLY A 141 19.57 -2.01 -10.57
N ASP A 142 19.91 -1.01 -11.34
CA ASP A 142 21.16 -0.24 -11.23
C ASP A 142 20.92 1.25 -10.89
N GLY A 143 19.66 1.60 -10.52
CA GLY A 143 19.27 2.97 -10.19
C GLY A 143 19.24 3.95 -11.36
N ASP A 144 19.48 3.50 -12.59
CA ASP A 144 19.46 4.34 -13.78
C ASP A 144 18.02 4.66 -14.21
N ILE A 145 17.55 5.86 -13.83
CA ILE A 145 16.20 6.33 -14.14
C ILE A 145 15.93 6.53 -15.63
N SER A 146 16.96 6.60 -16.48
CA SER A 146 16.76 6.68 -17.93
C SER A 146 16.03 5.46 -18.51
N LYS A 147 16.07 4.33 -17.79
CA LYS A 147 15.33 3.09 -18.10
C LYS A 147 13.83 3.17 -17.82
N GLY A 148 13.36 4.25 -17.16
CA GLY A 148 11.96 4.53 -16.89
C GLY A 148 11.53 5.90 -17.43
N PRO A 149 11.49 6.11 -18.75
CA PRO A 149 11.31 7.46 -19.32
C PRO A 149 9.98 8.11 -18.95
N ASP A 150 8.89 7.35 -18.86
CA ASP A 150 7.57 7.91 -18.55
C ASP A 150 7.47 8.34 -17.08
N VAL A 151 7.90 7.48 -16.16
CA VAL A 151 7.90 7.81 -14.73
C VAL A 151 8.92 8.90 -14.42
N LYS A 152 10.07 8.93 -15.14
CA LYS A 152 11.06 10.02 -15.05
C LYS A 152 10.41 11.37 -15.40
N ALA A 153 9.73 11.44 -16.54
CA ALA A 153 9.06 12.66 -16.97
C ALA A 153 7.99 13.12 -15.97
N ALA A 154 7.22 12.18 -15.40
CA ALA A 154 6.25 12.49 -14.36
C ALA A 154 6.91 12.99 -13.05
N ILE A 155 8.05 12.43 -12.67
CA ILE A 155 8.84 12.89 -11.52
C ILE A 155 9.35 14.31 -11.78
N GLU A 156 9.95 14.58 -12.92
CA GLU A 156 10.44 15.91 -13.27
C GLU A 156 9.33 16.95 -13.33
N ALA A 157 8.15 16.57 -13.83
CA ALA A 157 6.97 17.45 -13.81
C ALA A 157 6.48 17.82 -12.40
N ASN A 158 6.63 16.93 -11.41
CA ASN A 158 6.18 17.17 -10.04
C ASN A 158 7.21 17.87 -9.16
N TRP A 159 8.51 17.56 -9.34
CA TRP A 159 9.60 18.07 -8.47
C TRP A 159 10.61 18.98 -9.17
N GLY A 160 10.46 19.19 -10.50
CA GLY A 160 11.40 19.98 -11.30
C GLY A 160 12.68 19.24 -11.64
N SER A 161 13.10 18.27 -10.85
CA SER A 161 14.24 17.38 -11.11
C SER A 161 14.14 16.06 -10.37
N VAL A 162 14.87 15.06 -10.87
CA VAL A 162 15.02 13.76 -10.20
C VAL A 162 15.72 13.90 -8.85
N ASP A 163 16.67 14.80 -8.72
CA ASP A 163 17.42 15.00 -7.48
C ASP A 163 16.54 15.61 -6.38
N ASN A 164 15.64 16.52 -6.72
CA ASN A 164 14.67 17.06 -5.78
C ASN A 164 13.71 15.96 -5.29
N TRP A 165 13.25 15.10 -6.20
CA TRP A 165 12.44 13.94 -5.85
C TRP A 165 13.19 13.00 -4.90
N LYS A 166 14.44 12.64 -5.23
CA LYS A 166 15.27 11.76 -4.38
C LYS A 166 15.45 12.34 -2.97
N ALA A 167 15.70 13.63 -2.88
CA ALA A 167 15.88 14.32 -1.60
C ALA A 167 14.63 14.22 -0.72
N GLU A 168 13.46 14.50 -1.29
CA GLU A 168 12.19 14.42 -0.58
C GLU A 168 11.80 12.96 -0.25
N PHE A 169 11.96 12.02 -1.20
CA PHE A 169 11.72 10.60 -0.96
C PHE A 169 12.58 10.06 0.19
N LYS A 170 13.88 10.38 0.17
CA LYS A 170 14.80 10.01 1.25
C LYS A 170 14.36 10.60 2.58
N ALA A 171 13.96 11.87 2.60
CA ALA A 171 13.48 12.53 3.80
C ALA A 171 12.23 11.86 4.36
N CYS A 172 11.26 11.49 3.51
CA CYS A 172 10.09 10.71 3.91
C CYS A 172 10.48 9.35 4.53
N ALA A 173 11.36 8.60 3.88
CA ALA A 173 11.81 7.29 4.37
C ALA A 173 12.58 7.38 5.70
N VAL A 174 13.40 8.42 5.88
CA VAL A 174 14.11 8.68 7.14
C VAL A 174 13.15 9.07 8.26
N ALA A 175 12.12 9.86 7.94
CA ALA A 175 11.17 10.40 8.90
C ALA A 175 10.12 9.37 9.38
N ALA A 176 9.93 8.25 8.69
CA ALA A 176 9.13 7.14 9.18
C ALA A 176 9.64 6.72 10.56
N LYS A 177 8.73 6.63 11.53
CA LYS A 177 9.08 6.54 12.96
C LYS A 177 10.00 5.34 13.25
N LEU A 178 9.58 4.40 14.06
CA LEU A 178 10.39 3.21 14.38
C LEU A 178 10.34 2.20 13.23
N SER A 179 9.18 2.05 12.65
CA SER A 179 8.83 1.12 11.59
C SER A 179 7.98 1.83 10.57
N GLY A 180 8.12 1.49 9.30
CA GLY A 180 7.31 2.12 8.27
C GLY A 180 7.92 2.06 6.88
N TRP A 181 7.48 2.95 6.02
CA TRP A 181 7.82 2.97 4.60
C TRP A 181 8.01 4.39 4.08
N GLY A 182 8.97 4.57 3.17
CA GLY A 182 8.99 5.69 2.25
C GLY A 182 8.39 5.25 0.92
N LEU A 183 7.37 5.95 0.42
CA LEU A 183 6.65 5.57 -0.79
C LEU A 183 6.67 6.67 -1.83
N LEU A 184 6.81 6.30 -3.12
CA LEU A 184 6.36 7.11 -4.23
C LEU A 184 4.99 6.60 -4.66
N VAL A 185 3.96 7.44 -4.60
CA VAL A 185 2.57 7.07 -4.86
C VAL A 185 2.01 7.92 -5.97
N PHE A 186 1.26 7.32 -6.90
CA PHE A 186 0.37 8.04 -7.80
C PHE A 186 -1.00 8.18 -7.17
N ASP A 187 -1.40 9.40 -6.85
CA ASP A 187 -2.72 9.71 -6.30
C ASP A 187 -3.77 9.75 -7.42
N LYS A 188 -4.27 8.58 -7.78
CA LYS A 188 -5.13 8.38 -8.96
C LYS A 188 -6.49 9.04 -8.84
N LEU A 189 -7.08 9.01 -7.64
CA LEU A 189 -8.49 9.37 -7.47
C LEU A 189 -8.70 10.86 -7.13
N TYR A 190 -7.69 11.54 -6.62
CA TYR A 190 -7.88 12.91 -6.13
C TYR A 190 -7.10 13.94 -6.94
N SER A 191 -5.78 13.83 -7.01
CA SER A 191 -4.95 14.87 -7.64
C SER A 191 -4.38 14.52 -9.01
N GLY A 192 -4.34 13.23 -9.37
CA GLY A 192 -3.67 12.77 -10.59
C GLY A 192 -2.16 13.01 -10.62
N ARG A 193 -1.52 13.15 -9.45
CA ARG A 193 -0.10 13.52 -9.30
C ARG A 193 0.69 12.41 -8.62
N LEU A 194 2.01 12.45 -8.83
CA LEU A 194 2.95 11.71 -8.01
C LEU A 194 3.20 12.46 -6.71
N ILE A 195 3.24 11.73 -5.59
CA ILE A 195 3.51 12.25 -4.25
C ILE A 195 4.45 11.30 -3.51
N ASN A 196 5.41 11.84 -2.75
CA ASN A 196 6.12 11.04 -1.76
C ASN A 196 5.28 10.96 -0.49
N VAL A 197 5.20 9.78 0.10
CA VAL A 197 4.40 9.50 1.29
C VAL A 197 5.26 8.81 2.32
N LEU A 198 5.12 9.24 3.56
CA LEU A 198 5.57 8.53 4.74
C LEU A 198 4.42 7.71 5.30
N VAL A 199 4.64 6.43 5.53
CA VAL A 199 3.69 5.52 6.17
C VAL A 199 4.34 4.96 7.43
N ASP A 200 3.70 5.17 8.58
CA ASP A 200 4.09 4.50 9.82
C ASP A 200 3.44 3.12 9.89
N GLU A 201 4.15 2.12 10.32
CA GLU A 201 3.80 0.71 10.19
C GLU A 201 3.47 0.35 8.72
N HIS A 202 2.39 -0.41 8.42
CA HIS A 202 2.03 -0.75 7.04
C HIS A 202 0.88 0.10 6.50
N GLN A 203 0.02 0.64 7.36
CA GLN A 203 -1.24 1.27 6.96
C GLN A 203 -1.42 2.72 7.43
N TYR A 204 -0.65 3.19 8.40
CA TYR A 204 -0.82 4.55 8.93
C TYR A 204 -0.16 5.59 8.03
N GLY A 205 -0.95 6.35 7.32
CA GLY A 205 -0.51 7.33 6.32
C GLY A 205 -0.81 6.93 4.88
N ALA A 206 -1.43 5.76 4.66
CA ALA A 206 -1.86 5.35 3.33
C ALA A 206 -2.88 6.32 2.73
N ILE A 207 -2.69 6.63 1.44
CA ILE A 207 -3.59 7.52 0.69
C ILE A 207 -4.67 6.68 0.00
N TRP A 208 -5.94 7.01 0.21
CA TRP A 208 -7.06 6.35 -0.45
C TRP A 208 -7.01 6.55 -1.97
N GLY A 209 -6.98 5.44 -2.70
CA GLY A 209 -6.85 5.45 -4.15
C GLY A 209 -5.43 5.71 -4.66
N GLY A 210 -4.46 5.79 -3.76
CA GLY A 210 -3.04 5.87 -4.09
C GLY A 210 -2.50 4.54 -4.63
N ILE A 211 -1.67 4.60 -5.65
CA ILE A 211 -0.98 3.46 -6.24
C ILE A 211 0.52 3.58 -5.94
N PRO A 212 1.08 2.80 -5.02
CA PRO A 212 2.51 2.77 -4.76
C PRO A 212 3.28 2.32 -6.00
N LEU A 213 4.23 3.14 -6.42
CA LEU A 213 5.17 2.85 -7.52
C LEU A 213 6.54 2.44 -6.99
N VAL A 214 6.98 3.08 -5.92
CA VAL A 214 8.20 2.72 -5.19
C VAL A 214 7.82 2.56 -3.72
N ALA A 215 8.31 1.48 -3.10
CA ALA A 215 8.15 1.22 -1.67
C ALA A 215 9.50 0.86 -1.06
N CYS A 216 10.01 1.71 -0.17
CA CYS A 216 11.22 1.47 0.62
C CYS A 216 10.81 1.05 2.03
N ASP A 217 11.03 -0.20 2.37
CA ASP A 217 10.82 -0.72 3.72
C ASP A 217 11.87 -0.16 4.67
N VAL A 218 11.45 0.53 5.74
CA VAL A 218 12.35 1.05 6.76
C VAL A 218 12.07 0.48 8.15
N PHE A 219 11.36 -0.65 8.22
CA PHE A 219 11.36 -1.51 9.39
C PHE A 219 12.81 -1.98 9.68
N GLU A 220 13.16 -2.13 10.93
CA GLU A 220 14.52 -2.58 11.30
C GLU A 220 14.87 -3.95 10.72
N HIS A 221 13.91 -4.87 10.56
CA HIS A 221 14.13 -6.16 9.94
C HIS A 221 14.66 -6.07 8.49
N ALA A 222 14.38 -4.97 7.79
CA ALA A 222 14.81 -4.79 6.41
C ALA A 222 16.33 -4.48 6.28
N TYR A 223 16.95 -3.88 7.30
CA TYR A 223 18.32 -3.40 7.15
C TYR A 223 19.25 -3.62 8.35
N TYR A 224 18.69 -3.83 9.56
CA TYR A 224 19.49 -3.78 10.79
C TYR A 224 20.54 -4.88 10.87
N HIS A 225 20.30 -6.04 10.31
CA HIS A 225 21.26 -7.14 10.30
C HIS A 225 22.52 -6.79 9.52
N LYS A 226 22.40 -6.12 8.38
CA LYS A 226 23.53 -5.69 7.55
C LYS A 226 24.17 -4.38 8.00
N ASP A 227 23.34 -3.36 8.23
CA ASP A 227 23.79 -1.97 8.39
C ASP A 227 23.66 -1.44 9.83
N GLY A 228 23.16 -2.27 10.79
CA GLY A 228 22.89 -1.82 12.16
C GLY A 228 21.98 -0.60 12.19
N PRO A 229 22.29 0.46 12.94
CA PRO A 229 21.47 1.68 13.00
C PRO A 229 21.55 2.55 11.73
N GLY A 230 22.21 2.07 10.68
CA GLY A 230 22.53 2.82 9.47
C GLY A 230 21.39 2.99 8.48
N ARG A 231 20.14 3.29 8.92
CA ARG A 231 18.95 3.48 8.06
C ARG A 231 19.22 4.38 6.85
N VAL A 232 19.91 5.48 7.03
CA VAL A 232 20.20 6.44 5.96
C VAL A 232 21.03 5.79 4.84
N LYS A 233 22.06 5.02 5.21
CA LYS A 233 22.90 4.29 4.26
C LYS A 233 22.09 3.23 3.50
N TYR A 234 21.23 2.50 4.19
CA TYR A 234 20.34 1.53 3.57
C TYR A 234 19.41 2.18 2.54
N ILE A 235 18.79 3.35 2.88
CA ILE A 235 17.91 4.07 1.96
C ILE A 235 18.67 4.53 0.72
N ASP A 236 19.92 5.03 0.87
CA ASP A 236 20.75 5.41 -0.27
C ASP A 236 21.06 4.20 -1.17
N ASN A 237 21.42 3.07 -0.59
CA ASN A 237 21.65 1.83 -1.32
C ASN A 237 20.38 1.33 -2.03
N PHE A 238 19.22 1.41 -1.36
CA PHE A 238 17.94 1.07 -1.96
C PHE A 238 17.64 1.93 -3.19
N ILE A 239 17.77 3.26 -3.11
CA ILE A 239 17.54 4.17 -4.23
C ILE A 239 18.48 3.85 -5.41
N ASN A 240 19.73 3.52 -5.13
CA ASN A 240 20.73 3.16 -6.14
C ASN A 240 20.51 1.75 -6.75
N ASN A 241 19.64 0.95 -6.17
CA ASN A 241 19.28 -0.39 -6.65
C ASN A 241 17.90 -0.45 -7.29
N LEU A 242 17.21 0.69 -7.46
CA LEU A 242 15.88 0.72 -8.07
C LEU A 242 15.89 0.19 -9.51
N ASN A 243 14.93 -0.65 -9.83
CA ASN A 243 14.69 -1.16 -11.17
C ASN A 243 13.69 -0.26 -11.91
N TRP A 244 14.19 0.81 -12.49
CA TRP A 244 13.36 1.81 -13.14
C TRP A 244 12.58 1.30 -14.34
N ALA A 245 13.03 0.25 -15.01
CA ALA A 245 12.27 -0.37 -16.08
C ALA A 245 10.96 -0.99 -15.55
N ARG A 246 11.00 -1.78 -14.48
CA ARG A 246 9.79 -2.34 -13.85
C ARG A 246 8.90 -1.27 -13.23
N ILE A 247 9.50 -0.26 -12.60
CA ILE A 247 8.74 0.88 -12.05
C ILE A 247 7.98 1.60 -13.17
N ASN A 248 8.59 1.76 -14.35
CA ASN A 248 7.96 2.37 -15.52
C ASN A 248 6.83 1.49 -16.08
N GLU A 249 7.01 0.18 -16.14
CA GLU A 249 5.95 -0.75 -16.53
C GLU A 249 4.75 -0.64 -15.56
N ARG A 250 5.01 -0.60 -14.25
CA ARG A 250 3.99 -0.41 -13.23
C ARG A 250 3.28 0.95 -13.38
N PHE A 251 4.03 2.02 -13.61
CA PHE A 251 3.48 3.35 -13.90
C PHE A 251 2.56 3.33 -15.13
N ASN A 252 3.00 2.74 -16.22
CA ASN A 252 2.22 2.66 -17.46
C ASN A 252 0.96 1.82 -17.31
N LYS A 253 1.01 0.76 -16.51
CA LYS A 253 -0.12 -0.14 -16.27
C LYS A 253 -1.24 0.49 -15.43
N TYR A 254 -0.89 1.31 -14.45
CA TYR A 254 -1.86 1.75 -13.43
C TYR A 254 -2.13 3.25 -13.43
N CYS A 255 -1.26 4.07 -14.01
CA CYS A 255 -1.31 5.54 -13.93
C CYS A 255 -1.67 6.23 -15.24
N LYS A 256 -1.72 5.48 -16.33
CA LYS A 256 -2.18 5.97 -17.65
C LYS A 256 -3.61 5.61 -17.96
#